data_0df9f82591f5104b68ff67a19608f3d1
#
_entry.id   0df9f82591f5104b68ff67a19608f3d1
#
_cell.length_a   1.000
_cell.length_b   1.000
_cell.length_c   1.000
_cell.angle_alpha   90.00
_cell.angle_beta   90.00
_cell.angle_gamma   90.00
#
_symmetry.space_group_name_H-M   'P 1'
#
loop_
_entity.id
_entity.type
_entity.pdbx_description
1 polymer ?
#
loop_
_entity_poly.entity_id
_entity_poly.type
_entity_poly.pdbx_seq_one_letter_code
_entity_poly.pdbx_strand_id
1 'polypeptide(L)'
;MKKLSISICLLFMLWQGNVFAQSGSPLFTSAIGVQAYTYRNSFPSGIIPVLDSVKALGITEMEGPNPRNIGAEEFKKLLNERGISMPSIGVDYGLINADPYQVVSMCKLFGSTFVMVAWIPHGKTFTIDDAKKAVADFNRAGKILKDNGITLCYHDHGYEFGPYGDGTFLDYIIQNTNPEYVSFEMDIMWTFHGGGDPAKLLYKYKDRWKMLHLKDIRKGIANDLTGGTSTDNDVALGTGQLDIPGILKAAKAVGVQHYFIEDESANHANQIPVTIGYIKSLKE
;
A
#
# COMPACT_ATOMS: atom_id res chain seq x y z
N MET A 1 -19.38 -83.49 9.36
CA MET A 1 -18.34 -82.46 9.27
C MET A 1 -19.03 -81.17 8.83
N LYS A 2 -19.36 -80.29 9.80
CA LYS A 2 -20.02 -79.00 9.54
C LYS A 2 -18.92 -77.90 9.36
N LYS A 3 -18.94 -77.29 8.20
CA LYS A 3 -18.06 -76.12 7.95
C LYS A 3 -18.68 -74.87 8.52
N LEU A 4 -17.96 -74.19 9.43
CA LEU A 4 -18.33 -72.94 10.05
C LEU A 4 -17.74 -71.79 9.17
N SER A 5 -18.59 -71.00 8.53
CA SER A 5 -18.19 -69.80 7.78
C SER A 5 -18.23 -68.61 8.71
N ILE A 6 -17.06 -67.99 8.96
CA ILE A 6 -16.94 -66.77 9.73
C ILE A 6 -17.00 -65.59 8.72
N SER A 7 -18.08 -64.82 8.80
CA SER A 7 -18.20 -63.54 8.09
C SER A 7 -17.55 -62.45 8.90
N ILE A 8 -16.46 -61.89 8.37
CA ILE A 8 -15.82 -60.71 8.93
C ILE A 8 -16.52 -59.47 8.36
N CYS A 9 -17.30 -58.78 9.18
CA CYS A 9 -17.81 -57.45 8.84
C CYS A 9 -16.72 -56.41 9.11
N LEU A 10 -16.14 -55.84 8.03
CA LEU A 10 -15.30 -54.64 8.13
C LEU A 10 -16.21 -53.42 8.35
N LEU A 11 -16.20 -52.86 9.55
CA LEU A 11 -16.75 -51.53 9.82
C LEU A 11 -15.77 -50.47 9.29
N PHE A 12 -16.10 -49.84 8.16
CA PHE A 12 -15.48 -48.59 7.75
C PHE A 12 -16.03 -47.46 8.63
N MET A 13 -15.25 -47.03 9.62
CA MET A 13 -15.49 -45.73 10.28
C MET A 13 -15.12 -44.63 9.34
N LEU A 14 -16.11 -44.00 8.73
CA LEU A 14 -15.95 -42.71 8.03
C LEU A 14 -15.66 -41.63 9.11
N TRP A 15 -14.41 -41.27 9.24
CA TRP A 15 -14.00 -40.12 10.04
C TRP A 15 -14.39 -38.86 9.26
N GLN A 16 -15.58 -38.31 9.53
CA GLN A 16 -15.98 -36.99 9.07
C GLN A 16 -15.18 -35.99 9.90
N GLY A 17 -14.02 -35.53 9.33
CA GLY A 17 -13.31 -34.39 9.86
C GLY A 17 -14.23 -33.17 9.73
N ASN A 18 -14.77 -32.70 10.85
CA ASN A 18 -15.44 -31.40 10.94
C ASN A 18 -14.37 -30.34 10.63
N VAL A 19 -14.32 -29.87 9.40
CA VAL A 19 -13.67 -28.61 9.06
C VAL A 19 -14.52 -27.53 9.73
N PHE A 20 -14.13 -27.11 10.92
CA PHE A 20 -14.69 -25.91 11.54
C PHE A 20 -14.33 -24.76 10.61
N ALA A 21 -15.27 -24.35 9.77
CA ALA A 21 -15.17 -23.07 9.08
C ALA A 21 -15.04 -22.01 10.17
N GLN A 22 -13.95 -21.28 10.16
CA GLN A 22 -13.69 -20.21 11.11
C GLN A 22 -14.83 -19.19 10.98
N SER A 23 -15.74 -19.18 11.97
CA SER A 23 -16.92 -18.31 12.00
C SER A 23 -16.45 -16.91 12.41
N GLY A 24 -16.22 -16.04 11.44
CA GLY A 24 -15.92 -14.62 11.65
C GLY A 24 -16.20 -13.85 10.37
N SER A 25 -16.60 -12.58 10.48
CA SER A 25 -16.71 -11.70 9.32
C SER A 25 -15.33 -11.45 8.71
N PRO A 26 -15.23 -11.19 7.40
CA PRO A 26 -13.96 -10.81 6.79
C PRO A 26 -13.39 -9.58 7.47
N LEU A 27 -12.11 -9.62 7.85
CA LEU A 27 -11.41 -8.46 8.41
C LEU A 27 -11.24 -7.35 7.36
N PHE A 28 -10.94 -7.75 6.12
CA PHE A 28 -10.72 -6.85 5.00
C PHE A 28 -11.89 -6.92 4.01
N THR A 29 -12.54 -5.78 3.78
CA THR A 29 -13.72 -5.67 2.88
C THR A 29 -13.57 -4.56 1.84
N SER A 30 -12.46 -3.83 1.86
CA SER A 30 -12.17 -2.75 0.92
C SER A 30 -11.77 -3.29 -0.46
N ALA A 31 -11.78 -2.42 -1.47
CA ALA A 31 -11.16 -2.73 -2.76
C ALA A 31 -9.66 -3.03 -2.57
N ILE A 32 -9.14 -3.95 -3.36
CA ILE A 32 -7.71 -4.21 -3.42
C ILE A 32 -7.16 -3.43 -4.59
N GLY A 33 -6.23 -2.54 -4.31
CA GLY A 33 -5.44 -1.81 -5.29
C GLY A 33 -4.02 -2.37 -5.42
N VAL A 34 -3.30 -1.86 -6.40
CA VAL A 34 -1.87 -2.13 -6.61
C VAL A 34 -1.13 -0.85 -6.97
N GLN A 35 0.08 -0.69 -6.44
CA GLN A 35 0.98 0.38 -6.87
C GLN A 35 1.62 0.00 -8.23
N ALA A 36 1.50 0.89 -9.21
CA ALA A 36 2.02 0.66 -10.57
C ALA A 36 3.54 0.42 -10.61
N TYR A 37 4.26 0.96 -9.64
CA TYR A 37 5.71 0.77 -9.52
C TYR A 37 6.11 -0.69 -9.35
N THR A 38 5.25 -1.52 -8.79
CA THR A 38 5.39 -2.98 -8.76
C THR A 38 5.70 -3.56 -10.15
N TYR A 39 5.08 -3.00 -11.18
CA TYR A 39 5.20 -3.47 -12.56
C TYR A 39 6.20 -2.67 -13.40
N ARG A 40 7.04 -1.80 -12.79
CA ARG A 40 7.99 -0.93 -13.51
C ARG A 40 8.90 -1.68 -14.50
N ASN A 41 9.28 -2.91 -14.16
CA ASN A 41 10.11 -3.76 -15.01
C ASN A 41 9.30 -4.60 -16.01
N SER A 42 8.01 -4.74 -15.82
CA SER A 42 7.09 -5.52 -16.66
C SER A 42 6.44 -4.66 -17.75
N PHE A 43 6.09 -3.41 -17.48
CA PHE A 43 5.48 -2.50 -18.43
C PHE A 43 6.27 -2.29 -19.73
N PRO A 44 7.62 -2.24 -19.75
CA PRO A 44 8.38 -2.15 -20.99
C PRO A 44 8.16 -3.32 -21.95
N SER A 45 7.81 -4.50 -21.43
CA SER A 45 7.51 -5.70 -22.22
C SER A 45 6.09 -5.76 -22.75
N GLY A 46 5.18 -4.93 -22.22
CA GLY A 46 3.80 -4.82 -22.70
C GLY A 46 2.84 -4.36 -21.61
N ILE A 47 2.16 -3.26 -21.86
CA ILE A 47 1.19 -2.68 -20.91
C ILE A 47 -0.08 -3.52 -20.85
N ILE A 48 -0.62 -3.93 -21.99
CA ILE A 48 -1.86 -4.72 -22.08
C ILE A 48 -1.76 -6.03 -21.29
N PRO A 49 -0.74 -6.88 -21.45
CA PRO A 49 -0.61 -8.11 -20.67
C PRO A 49 -0.49 -7.86 -19.16
N VAL A 50 0.19 -6.78 -18.74
CA VAL A 50 0.28 -6.41 -17.31
C VAL A 50 -1.10 -6.05 -16.78
N LEU A 51 -1.83 -5.17 -17.44
CA LEU A 51 -3.17 -4.77 -16.99
C LEU A 51 -4.18 -5.92 -17.03
N ASP A 52 -4.05 -6.85 -17.99
CA ASP A 52 -4.88 -8.06 -18.04
C ASP A 52 -4.59 -8.98 -16.85
N SER A 53 -3.32 -9.11 -16.44
CA SER A 53 -2.96 -9.85 -15.23
C SER A 53 -3.48 -9.20 -13.95
N VAL A 54 -3.40 -7.88 -13.84
CA VAL A 54 -3.96 -7.10 -12.72
C VAL A 54 -5.48 -7.34 -12.61
N LYS A 55 -6.20 -7.24 -13.73
CA LYS A 55 -7.63 -7.54 -13.79
C LYS A 55 -7.95 -8.99 -13.38
N ALA A 56 -7.18 -9.96 -13.89
CA ALA A 56 -7.37 -11.38 -13.59
C ALA A 56 -7.21 -11.71 -12.10
N LEU A 57 -6.41 -10.93 -11.36
CA LEU A 57 -6.25 -11.01 -9.90
C LEU A 57 -7.42 -10.40 -9.12
N GLY A 58 -8.37 -9.76 -9.80
CA GLY A 58 -9.51 -9.09 -9.17
C GLY A 58 -9.14 -7.75 -8.55
N ILE A 59 -8.03 -7.15 -8.95
CA ILE A 59 -7.60 -5.82 -8.54
C ILE A 59 -8.42 -4.78 -9.32
N THR A 60 -8.99 -3.81 -8.62
CA THR A 60 -9.90 -2.81 -9.19
C THR A 60 -9.39 -1.38 -9.06
N GLU A 61 -8.30 -1.18 -8.35
CA GLU A 61 -7.65 0.12 -8.19
C GLU A 61 -6.16 0.03 -8.54
N MET A 62 -5.62 1.09 -9.11
CA MET A 62 -4.19 1.26 -9.34
C MET A 62 -3.77 2.64 -8.86
N GLU A 63 -2.62 2.72 -8.23
CA GLU A 63 -1.97 3.97 -7.91
C GLU A 63 -0.66 4.10 -8.69
N GLY A 64 -0.23 5.33 -8.86
CA GLY A 64 1.10 5.65 -9.38
C GLY A 64 1.08 6.47 -10.66
N PRO A 65 2.25 6.81 -11.21
CA PRO A 65 2.34 7.46 -12.49
C PRO A 65 1.96 6.46 -13.61
N ASN A 66 1.49 6.98 -14.73
CA ASN A 66 1.37 6.14 -15.92
C ASN A 66 2.76 5.67 -16.39
N PRO A 67 2.85 4.48 -16.99
CA PRO A 67 4.10 3.99 -17.57
C PRO A 67 4.68 4.96 -18.61
N ARG A 68 6.01 5.08 -18.66
CA ARG A 68 6.70 6.05 -19.53
C ARG A 68 6.52 5.80 -21.04
N ASN A 69 6.16 4.59 -21.41
CA ASN A 69 6.03 4.15 -22.80
C ASN A 69 4.59 4.23 -23.35
N ILE A 70 3.71 4.97 -22.68
CA ILE A 70 2.33 5.21 -23.11
C ILE A 70 1.85 6.60 -22.72
N GLY A 71 1.00 7.22 -23.55
CA GLY A 71 0.34 8.47 -23.21
C GLY A 71 -0.70 8.30 -22.10
N ALA A 72 -0.89 9.33 -21.28
CA ALA A 72 -1.78 9.26 -20.11
C ALA A 72 -3.24 8.98 -20.50
N GLU A 73 -3.74 9.57 -21.60
CA GLU A 73 -5.10 9.32 -22.09
C GLU A 73 -5.31 7.87 -22.54
N GLU A 74 -4.33 7.32 -23.27
CA GLU A 74 -4.40 5.94 -23.70
C GLU A 74 -4.30 4.98 -22.52
N PHE A 75 -3.43 5.27 -21.56
CA PHE A 75 -3.32 4.47 -20.33
C PHE A 75 -4.63 4.48 -19.55
N LYS A 76 -5.27 5.66 -19.36
CA LYS A 76 -6.59 5.78 -18.77
C LYS A 76 -7.64 4.93 -19.50
N LYS A 77 -7.64 4.97 -20.84
CA LYS A 77 -8.55 4.15 -21.64
C LYS A 77 -8.36 2.66 -21.36
N LEU A 78 -7.10 2.18 -21.35
CA LEU A 78 -6.79 0.78 -21.07
C LEU A 78 -7.20 0.33 -19.66
N LEU A 79 -7.07 1.21 -18.66
CA LEU A 79 -7.55 0.98 -17.30
C LEU A 79 -9.08 0.86 -17.25
N ASN A 80 -9.78 1.80 -17.89
CA ASN A 80 -11.25 1.82 -17.93
C ASN A 80 -11.84 0.58 -18.61
N GLU A 81 -11.24 0.10 -19.71
CA GLU A 81 -11.64 -1.14 -20.41
C GLU A 81 -11.54 -2.38 -19.50
N ARG A 82 -10.77 -2.29 -18.45
CA ARG A 82 -10.55 -3.37 -17.46
C ARG A 82 -11.30 -3.15 -16.15
N GLY A 83 -12.01 -2.03 -16.01
CA GLY A 83 -12.70 -1.67 -14.77
C GLY A 83 -11.72 -1.35 -13.63
N ILE A 84 -10.52 -0.86 -13.95
CA ILE A 84 -9.53 -0.40 -12.99
C ILE A 84 -9.62 1.11 -12.88
N SER A 85 -9.87 1.62 -11.68
CA SER A 85 -9.84 3.05 -11.37
C SER A 85 -8.47 3.48 -10.86
N MET A 86 -8.22 4.79 -10.88
CA MET A 86 -6.96 5.37 -10.39
C MET A 86 -7.28 6.48 -9.37
N PRO A 87 -7.63 6.11 -8.12
CA PRO A 87 -8.05 7.09 -7.11
C PRO A 87 -6.92 8.02 -6.68
N SER A 88 -5.66 7.57 -6.81
CA SER A 88 -4.45 8.31 -6.47
C SER A 88 -3.43 8.24 -7.60
N ILE A 89 -2.74 9.35 -7.87
CA ILE A 89 -1.57 9.41 -8.76
C ILE A 89 -0.30 9.72 -7.96
N GLY A 90 0.81 9.07 -8.32
CA GLY A 90 2.13 9.37 -7.78
C GLY A 90 2.82 10.47 -8.59
N VAL A 91 3.39 11.46 -7.91
CA VAL A 91 4.17 12.53 -8.54
C VAL A 91 5.46 12.82 -7.78
N ASP A 92 6.47 13.32 -8.49
CA ASP A 92 7.70 13.74 -7.87
C ASP A 92 7.51 15.01 -7.02
N TYR A 93 8.27 15.10 -5.91
CA TYR A 93 8.33 16.29 -5.06
C TYR A 93 8.68 17.57 -5.85
N GLY A 94 9.55 17.44 -6.84
CA GLY A 94 9.91 18.55 -7.73
C GLY A 94 8.71 19.07 -8.51
N LEU A 95 7.93 18.19 -9.11
CA LEU A 95 6.77 18.55 -9.93
C LEU A 95 5.68 19.24 -9.10
N ILE A 96 5.32 18.67 -7.92
CA ILE A 96 4.26 19.25 -7.10
C ILE A 96 4.59 20.67 -6.62
N ASN A 97 5.88 20.98 -6.50
CA ASN A 97 6.35 22.29 -6.07
C ASN A 97 6.52 23.29 -7.22
N ALA A 98 6.95 22.80 -8.39
CA ALA A 98 7.18 23.63 -9.57
C ALA A 98 5.88 23.98 -10.29
N ASP A 99 4.98 23.00 -10.47
CA ASP A 99 3.72 23.19 -11.19
C ASP A 99 2.58 22.33 -10.60
N PRO A 100 2.00 22.75 -9.48
CA PRO A 100 0.84 22.04 -8.88
C PRO A 100 -0.40 22.06 -9.80
N TYR A 101 -0.53 22.98 -10.75
CA TYR A 101 -1.65 23.00 -11.69
C TYR A 101 -1.51 21.94 -12.78
N GLN A 102 -0.30 21.58 -13.18
CA GLN A 102 -0.08 20.40 -14.01
C GLN A 102 -0.53 19.14 -13.26
N VAL A 103 -0.23 19.01 -11.97
CA VAL A 103 -0.68 17.91 -11.15
C VAL A 103 -2.22 17.87 -11.05
N VAL A 104 -2.87 19.03 -10.86
CA VAL A 104 -4.35 19.13 -10.93
C VAL A 104 -4.90 18.60 -12.26
N SER A 105 -4.27 18.95 -13.38
CA SER A 105 -4.67 18.49 -14.70
C SER A 105 -4.54 16.98 -14.85
N MET A 106 -3.46 16.40 -14.33
CA MET A 106 -3.25 14.95 -14.31
C MET A 106 -4.30 14.24 -13.46
N CYS A 107 -4.59 14.73 -12.26
CA CYS A 107 -5.64 14.18 -11.40
C CYS A 107 -7.02 14.22 -12.09
N LYS A 108 -7.38 15.36 -12.70
CA LYS A 108 -8.64 15.50 -13.46
C LYS A 108 -8.71 14.53 -14.63
N LEU A 109 -7.60 14.31 -15.33
CA LEU A 109 -7.56 13.33 -16.43
C LEU A 109 -7.91 11.94 -15.92
N PHE A 110 -7.30 11.45 -14.85
CA PHE A 110 -7.56 10.11 -14.32
C PHE A 110 -8.83 10.01 -13.46
N GLY A 111 -9.39 11.12 -13.02
CA GLY A 111 -10.48 11.16 -12.04
C GLY A 111 -10.00 10.92 -10.62
N SER A 112 -8.71 11.16 -10.37
CA SER A 112 -8.08 10.95 -9.06
C SER A 112 -8.45 12.08 -8.10
N THR A 113 -8.74 11.72 -6.85
CA THR A 113 -9.03 12.66 -5.77
C THR A 113 -7.88 12.77 -4.77
N PHE A 114 -6.86 11.91 -4.93
CA PHE A 114 -5.63 11.94 -4.17
C PHE A 114 -4.43 12.09 -5.10
N VAL A 115 -3.37 12.71 -4.57
CA VAL A 115 -2.04 12.72 -5.16
C VAL A 115 -1.03 12.34 -4.10
N MET A 116 -0.15 11.42 -4.42
CA MET A 116 0.87 10.90 -3.51
C MET A 116 2.25 11.43 -3.90
N VAL A 117 3.03 11.81 -2.88
CA VAL A 117 4.46 12.13 -3.00
C VAL A 117 5.22 11.19 -2.06
N ALA A 118 6.09 10.33 -2.62
CA ALA A 118 6.78 9.27 -1.87
C ALA A 118 8.15 9.67 -1.35
N TRP A 119 8.73 10.76 -1.80
CA TRP A 119 10.11 11.09 -1.47
C TRP A 119 10.31 12.57 -1.24
N ILE A 120 10.83 12.94 -0.07
CA ILE A 120 11.33 14.30 0.20
C ILE A 120 12.82 14.32 -0.16
N PRO A 121 13.27 15.16 -1.10
CA PRO A 121 14.69 15.29 -1.43
C PRO A 121 15.49 15.70 -0.20
N HIS A 122 16.52 14.94 0.12
CA HIS A 122 17.42 15.19 1.25
C HIS A 122 18.83 14.67 0.94
N GLY A 123 19.80 15.03 1.79
CA GLY A 123 21.17 14.55 1.69
C GLY A 123 21.31 13.08 2.17
N LYS A 124 22.53 12.74 2.65
CA LYS A 124 22.77 11.38 3.18
C LYS A 124 21.90 11.04 4.39
N THR A 125 21.53 12.05 5.17
CA THR A 125 20.70 11.90 6.38
C THR A 125 19.58 12.93 6.30
N PHE A 126 18.37 12.51 6.58
CA PHE A 126 17.21 13.39 6.69
C PHE A 126 17.33 14.27 7.93
N THR A 127 17.02 15.55 7.81
CA THR A 127 17.22 16.54 8.87
C THR A 127 15.95 17.32 9.19
N ILE A 128 15.97 18.05 10.31
CA ILE A 128 14.84 18.92 10.67
C ILE A 128 14.60 20.03 9.63
N ASP A 129 15.64 20.49 8.94
CA ASP A 129 15.49 21.53 7.91
C ASP A 129 14.83 20.97 6.65
N ASP A 130 15.09 19.71 6.30
CA ASP A 130 14.37 18.99 5.25
C ASP A 130 12.88 18.84 5.63
N ALA A 131 12.59 18.45 6.87
CA ALA A 131 11.22 18.34 7.38
C ALA A 131 10.48 19.69 7.36
N LYS A 132 11.12 20.77 7.83
CA LYS A 132 10.53 22.13 7.80
C LYS A 132 10.23 22.59 6.39
N LYS A 133 11.17 22.36 5.46
CA LYS A 133 10.98 22.67 4.05
C LYS A 133 9.81 21.88 3.48
N ALA A 134 9.73 20.59 3.73
CA ALA A 134 8.65 19.75 3.27
C ALA A 134 7.28 20.21 3.79
N VAL A 135 7.18 20.57 5.07
CA VAL A 135 5.95 21.13 5.67
C VAL A 135 5.50 22.40 4.93
N ALA A 136 6.43 23.33 4.67
CA ALA A 136 6.11 24.56 3.95
C ALA A 136 5.63 24.28 2.51
N ASP A 137 6.31 23.40 1.82
CA ASP A 137 6.02 23.02 0.43
C ASP A 137 4.69 22.25 0.32
N PHE A 138 4.44 21.29 1.20
CA PHE A 138 3.19 20.53 1.22
C PHE A 138 1.99 21.40 1.57
N ASN A 139 2.12 22.31 2.53
CA ASN A 139 1.04 23.25 2.86
C ASN A 139 0.71 24.17 1.67
N ARG A 140 1.72 24.66 0.96
CA ARG A 140 1.52 25.51 -0.22
C ARG A 140 0.88 24.75 -1.38
N ALA A 141 1.44 23.62 -1.76
CA ALA A 141 0.92 22.79 -2.86
C ALA A 141 -0.43 22.16 -2.50
N GLY A 142 -0.57 21.64 -1.28
CA GLY A 142 -1.78 21.03 -0.79
C GLY A 142 -2.98 21.98 -0.79
N LYS A 143 -2.76 23.27 -0.48
CA LYS A 143 -3.84 24.27 -0.61
C LYS A 143 -4.34 24.41 -2.04
N ILE A 144 -3.44 24.49 -3.03
CA ILE A 144 -3.82 24.59 -4.45
C ILE A 144 -4.59 23.35 -4.89
N LEU A 145 -4.12 22.18 -4.50
CA LEU A 145 -4.79 20.90 -4.79
C LEU A 145 -6.19 20.86 -4.15
N LYS A 146 -6.30 21.24 -2.88
CA LYS A 146 -7.57 21.28 -2.14
C LYS A 146 -8.60 22.19 -2.80
N ASP A 147 -8.17 23.37 -3.26
CA ASP A 147 -9.04 24.31 -3.98
C ASP A 147 -9.56 23.72 -5.32
N ASN A 148 -8.97 22.62 -5.79
CA ASN A 148 -9.38 21.84 -6.96
C ASN A 148 -10.01 20.48 -6.63
N GLY A 149 -10.34 20.22 -5.36
CA GLY A 149 -10.99 18.97 -4.91
C GLY A 149 -10.05 17.77 -4.79
N ILE A 150 -8.74 18.00 -4.68
CA ILE A 150 -7.71 16.97 -4.60
C ILE A 150 -7.02 17.06 -3.24
N THR A 151 -6.72 15.92 -2.61
CA THR A 151 -5.98 15.83 -1.35
C THR A 151 -4.54 15.41 -1.63
N LEU A 152 -3.58 16.19 -1.12
CA LEU A 152 -2.17 15.79 -1.10
C LEU A 152 -1.94 14.76 0.00
N CYS A 153 -1.34 13.63 -0.35
CA CYS A 153 -0.86 12.64 0.60
C CYS A 153 0.66 12.52 0.53
N TYR A 154 1.31 12.66 1.67
CA TYR A 154 2.72 12.30 1.78
C TYR A 154 2.82 10.83 2.17
N HIS A 155 3.62 10.07 1.43
CA HIS A 155 3.93 8.67 1.67
C HIS A 155 5.25 8.56 2.41
N ASP A 156 5.25 7.97 3.61
CA ASP A 156 6.44 7.81 4.43
C ASP A 156 7.36 6.71 3.89
N HIS A 157 8.68 6.91 4.08
CA HIS A 157 9.70 6.04 3.51
C HIS A 157 10.73 5.53 4.52
N GLY A 158 10.48 5.75 5.83
CA GLY A 158 11.30 5.23 6.93
C GLY A 158 12.40 6.17 7.42
N TYR A 159 12.97 7.01 6.58
CA TYR A 159 14.03 7.96 7.00
C TYR A 159 13.52 9.07 7.92
N GLU A 160 12.21 9.35 7.90
CA GLU A 160 11.55 10.35 8.75
C GLU A 160 11.39 9.90 10.20
N PHE A 161 11.67 8.63 10.51
CA PHE A 161 11.61 8.13 11.88
C PHE A 161 12.83 8.51 12.73
N GLY A 162 13.78 9.28 12.17
CA GLY A 162 14.84 9.90 12.93
C GLY A 162 14.28 10.71 14.11
N PRO A 163 14.94 10.67 15.31
CA PRO A 163 14.43 11.29 16.53
C PRO A 163 14.42 12.81 16.42
N TYR A 164 13.32 13.45 16.88
CA TYR A 164 13.18 14.89 16.99
C TYR A 164 12.23 15.27 18.14
N GLY A 165 12.71 16.05 19.10
CA GLY A 165 11.94 16.39 20.32
C GLY A 165 11.52 15.13 21.07
N ASP A 166 10.25 15.05 21.40
CA ASP A 166 9.63 13.88 22.05
C ASP A 166 9.10 12.84 21.03
N GLY A 167 9.45 12.96 19.75
CA GLY A 167 8.97 12.09 18.68
C GLY A 167 10.00 11.92 17.56
N THR A 168 9.50 11.96 16.33
CA THR A 168 10.29 11.78 15.11
C THR A 168 10.11 12.96 14.14
N PHE A 169 10.91 13.01 13.08
CA PHE A 169 10.67 13.97 12.00
C PHE A 169 9.31 13.75 11.33
N LEU A 170 8.81 12.51 11.23
CA LEU A 170 7.48 12.22 10.73
C LEU A 170 6.39 12.84 11.64
N ASP A 171 6.53 12.71 12.95
CA ASP A 171 5.65 13.38 13.91
C ASP A 171 5.63 14.90 13.67
N TYR A 172 6.80 15.50 13.46
CA TYR A 172 6.91 16.92 13.15
C TYR A 172 6.17 17.29 11.86
N ILE A 173 6.35 16.51 10.78
CA ILE A 173 5.68 16.75 9.49
C ILE A 173 4.16 16.64 9.66
N ILE A 174 3.67 15.59 10.34
CA ILE A 174 2.23 15.39 10.54
C ILE A 174 1.62 16.54 11.36
N GLN A 175 2.28 16.97 12.42
CA GLN A 175 1.76 17.99 13.35
C GLN A 175 1.80 19.41 12.75
N ASN A 176 2.71 19.69 11.82
CA ASN A 176 2.91 21.02 11.27
C ASN A 176 2.34 21.20 9.84
N THR A 177 1.82 20.14 9.22
CA THR A 177 1.05 20.25 7.98
C THR A 177 -0.44 20.48 8.28
N ASN A 178 -1.09 21.34 7.48
CA ASN A 178 -2.51 21.66 7.67
C ASN A 178 -3.37 20.44 7.29
N PRO A 179 -4.19 19.91 8.22
CA PRO A 179 -5.03 18.72 7.99
C PRO A 179 -6.13 18.93 6.93
N GLU A 180 -6.46 20.16 6.57
CA GLU A 180 -7.42 20.43 5.49
C GLU A 180 -6.83 20.22 4.10
N TYR A 181 -5.50 20.31 3.95
CA TYR A 181 -4.82 20.27 2.66
C TYR A 181 -3.97 19.03 2.47
N VAL A 182 -3.38 18.53 3.57
CA VAL A 182 -2.38 17.47 3.57
C VAL A 182 -2.88 16.31 4.40
N SER A 183 -2.83 15.15 3.84
CA SER A 183 -3.05 13.85 4.49
C SER A 183 -1.82 12.97 4.26
N PHE A 184 -1.91 11.70 4.63
CA PHE A 184 -0.79 10.77 4.56
C PHE A 184 -1.24 9.44 3.97
N GLU A 185 -0.31 8.82 3.30
CA GLU A 185 -0.31 7.42 2.95
C GLU A 185 0.78 6.74 3.76
N MET A 186 0.45 5.68 4.47
CA MET A 186 1.45 4.91 5.20
C MET A 186 1.92 3.74 4.36
N ASP A 187 3.23 3.64 4.13
CA ASP A 187 3.81 2.35 3.79
C ASP A 187 4.10 1.58 5.08
N ILE A 188 3.35 0.51 5.30
CA ILE A 188 3.44 -0.25 6.55
C ILE A 188 4.82 -0.91 6.75
N MET A 189 5.48 -1.26 5.65
CA MET A 189 6.83 -1.83 5.68
C MET A 189 7.88 -0.77 5.98
N TRP A 190 7.82 0.39 5.30
CA TRP A 190 8.77 1.46 5.55
C TRP A 190 8.60 2.08 6.95
N THR A 191 7.35 2.25 7.41
CA THR A 191 7.07 2.61 8.81
C THR A 191 7.74 1.64 9.78
N PHE A 192 7.57 0.32 9.57
CA PHE A 192 8.18 -0.70 10.41
C PHE A 192 9.71 -0.69 10.29
N HIS A 193 10.26 -0.63 9.07
CA HIS A 193 11.70 -0.63 8.83
C HIS A 193 12.39 0.60 9.40
N GLY A 194 11.72 1.76 9.42
CA GLY A 194 12.18 2.97 10.11
C GLY A 194 12.11 2.90 11.64
N GLY A 195 11.58 1.81 12.21
CA GLY A 195 11.46 1.60 13.65
C GLY A 195 10.14 2.05 14.26
N GLY A 196 9.17 2.45 13.44
CA GLY A 196 7.81 2.78 13.86
C GLY A 196 6.95 1.53 14.09
N ASP A 197 5.81 1.74 14.74
CA ASP A 197 4.76 0.74 14.89
C ASP A 197 3.55 1.22 14.06
N PRO A 198 3.27 0.58 12.90
CA PRO A 198 2.20 1.05 12.01
C PRO A 198 0.84 1.14 12.68
N ALA A 199 0.44 0.14 13.47
CA ALA A 199 -0.85 0.14 14.14
C ALA A 199 -0.97 1.27 15.16
N LYS A 200 0.06 1.51 15.97
CA LYS A 200 0.07 2.63 16.94
C LYS A 200 0.05 3.97 16.23
N LEU A 201 0.79 4.12 15.13
CA LEU A 201 0.86 5.36 14.38
C LEU A 201 -0.48 5.70 13.71
N LEU A 202 -1.19 4.68 13.18
CA LEU A 202 -2.55 4.83 12.67
C LEU A 202 -3.49 5.41 13.73
N TYR A 203 -3.50 4.86 14.95
CA TYR A 203 -4.35 5.37 16.03
C TYR A 203 -3.90 6.76 16.52
N LYS A 204 -2.57 7.02 16.57
CA LYS A 204 -2.02 8.31 17.05
C LYS A 204 -2.49 9.48 16.18
N TYR A 205 -2.58 9.28 14.88
CA TYR A 205 -2.95 10.30 13.90
C TYR A 205 -4.14 9.86 13.03
N LYS A 206 -5.18 9.30 13.65
CA LYS A 206 -6.32 8.62 13.02
C LYS A 206 -6.97 9.40 11.86
N ASP A 207 -7.03 10.73 11.95
CA ASP A 207 -7.72 11.55 10.95
C ASP A 207 -6.83 11.91 9.74
N ARG A 208 -5.52 11.58 9.81
CA ARG A 208 -4.53 11.97 8.82
C ARG A 208 -4.26 10.89 7.76
N TRP A 209 -4.47 9.61 8.07
CA TRP A 209 -4.18 8.49 7.18
C TRP A 209 -5.36 8.24 6.24
N LYS A 210 -5.11 8.31 4.93
CA LYS A 210 -6.12 8.08 3.89
C LYS A 210 -5.87 6.83 3.08
N MET A 211 -4.62 6.46 2.90
CA MET A 211 -4.19 5.36 2.05
C MET A 211 -3.11 4.54 2.75
N LEU A 212 -2.96 3.27 2.37
CA LEU A 212 -1.87 2.40 2.80
C LEU A 212 -1.22 1.71 1.61
N HIS A 213 0.11 1.64 1.61
CA HIS A 213 0.82 0.60 0.90
C HIS A 213 0.91 -0.66 1.75
N LEU A 214 0.44 -1.76 1.18
CA LEU A 214 0.48 -3.09 1.78
C LEU A 214 1.74 -3.81 1.30
N LYS A 215 2.77 -3.77 2.11
CA LYS A 215 4.09 -4.30 1.84
C LYS A 215 4.63 -5.00 3.08
N ASP A 216 5.32 -6.14 2.93
CA ASP A 216 5.88 -6.89 4.06
C ASP A 216 7.35 -7.19 3.80
N ILE A 217 8.14 -7.28 4.86
CA ILE A 217 9.58 -7.45 4.79
C ILE A 217 10.00 -8.79 5.40
N ARG A 218 10.96 -9.44 4.75
CA ARG A 218 11.55 -10.72 5.18
C ARG A 218 11.96 -10.68 6.66
N LYS A 219 11.70 -11.78 7.36
CA LYS A 219 12.09 -11.95 8.76
C LYS A 219 13.60 -11.80 8.96
N GLY A 220 13.97 -11.07 10.02
CA GLY A 220 15.36 -10.86 10.41
C GLY A 220 16.06 -9.68 9.74
N ILE A 221 15.37 -8.91 8.89
CA ILE A 221 15.90 -7.64 8.39
C ILE A 221 15.82 -6.62 9.51
N ALA A 222 16.96 -6.00 9.81
CA ALA A 222 17.07 -4.98 10.84
C ALA A 222 16.48 -3.64 10.37
N ASN A 223 15.97 -2.87 11.32
CA ASN A 223 15.49 -1.51 11.09
C ASN A 223 16.65 -0.56 10.80
N ASP A 224 16.45 0.39 9.92
CA ASP A 224 17.36 1.52 9.71
C ASP A 224 16.60 2.76 9.21
N LEU A 225 17.33 3.87 9.06
CA LEU A 225 16.78 5.16 8.63
C LEU A 225 17.25 5.56 7.23
N THR A 226 17.59 4.60 6.39
CA THR A 226 18.08 4.89 5.04
C THR A 226 16.96 5.15 4.03
N GLY A 227 15.74 4.66 4.31
CA GLY A 227 14.65 4.65 3.36
C GLY A 227 14.90 3.70 2.19
N GLY A 228 15.75 2.71 2.36
CA GLY A 228 16.12 1.75 1.32
C GLY A 228 16.47 0.37 1.87
N THR A 229 16.10 -0.66 1.12
CA THR A 229 16.52 -2.04 1.37
C THR A 229 16.61 -2.80 0.04
N SER A 230 17.20 -3.99 0.04
CA SER A 230 17.14 -4.83 -1.16
C SER A 230 15.69 -5.21 -1.48
N THR A 231 15.29 -5.08 -2.74
CA THR A 231 13.96 -5.52 -3.19
C THR A 231 13.73 -7.03 -3.02
N ASP A 232 14.80 -7.82 -2.85
CA ASP A 232 14.70 -9.25 -2.50
C ASP A 232 14.18 -9.47 -1.07
N ASN A 233 14.11 -8.41 -0.24
CA ASN A 233 13.54 -8.47 1.08
C ASN A 233 12.02 -8.32 1.09
N ASP A 234 11.41 -7.87 -0.01
CA ASP A 234 9.96 -7.82 -0.15
C ASP A 234 9.42 -9.25 -0.24
N VAL A 235 8.39 -9.55 0.54
CA VAL A 235 7.77 -10.86 0.61
C VAL A 235 6.25 -10.74 0.61
N ALA A 236 5.55 -11.83 0.22
CA ALA A 236 4.10 -11.84 0.29
C ALA A 236 3.60 -11.51 1.70
N LEU A 237 2.55 -10.70 1.82
CA LEU A 237 1.96 -10.30 3.10
C LEU A 237 1.65 -11.52 3.98
N GLY A 238 2.00 -11.39 5.26
CA GLY A 238 1.82 -12.45 6.26
C GLY A 238 2.92 -13.50 6.27
N THR A 239 3.90 -13.43 5.35
CA THR A 239 5.08 -14.30 5.38
C THR A 239 6.31 -13.60 5.96
N GLY A 240 6.27 -12.29 6.08
CA GLY A 240 7.30 -11.44 6.66
C GLY A 240 7.22 -11.31 8.17
N GLN A 241 7.54 -10.13 8.67
CA GLN A 241 7.63 -9.87 10.11
C GLN A 241 6.63 -8.84 10.64
N LEU A 242 5.75 -8.30 9.79
CA LEU A 242 4.72 -7.34 10.21
C LEU A 242 3.48 -8.04 10.78
N ASP A 243 2.85 -7.44 11.79
CA ASP A 243 1.52 -7.85 12.28
C ASP A 243 0.40 -7.32 11.35
N ILE A 244 0.28 -7.94 10.19
CA ILE A 244 -0.71 -7.53 9.18
C ILE A 244 -2.15 -7.50 9.72
N PRO A 245 -2.64 -8.51 10.49
CA PRO A 245 -3.98 -8.44 11.06
C PRO A 245 -4.19 -7.25 12.00
N GLY A 246 -3.24 -6.96 12.88
CA GLY A 246 -3.29 -5.81 13.79
C GLY A 246 -3.30 -4.48 13.04
N ILE A 247 -2.48 -4.34 12.01
CA ILE A 247 -2.40 -3.15 11.17
C ILE A 247 -3.73 -2.94 10.40
N LEU A 248 -4.29 -3.98 9.78
CA LEU A 248 -5.56 -3.88 9.04
C LEU A 248 -6.75 -3.56 9.96
N LYS A 249 -6.76 -4.07 11.20
CA LYS A 249 -7.76 -3.68 12.22
C LYS A 249 -7.66 -2.20 12.57
N ALA A 250 -6.44 -1.71 12.79
CA ALA A 250 -6.20 -0.29 13.07
C ALA A 250 -6.62 0.58 11.88
N ALA A 251 -6.23 0.22 10.66
CA ALA A 251 -6.57 0.94 9.43
C ALA A 251 -8.09 1.04 9.23
N LYS A 252 -8.81 -0.07 9.42
CA LYS A 252 -10.27 -0.11 9.38
C LYS A 252 -10.88 0.81 10.44
N ALA A 253 -10.37 0.76 11.67
CA ALA A 253 -10.88 1.57 12.79
C ALA A 253 -10.70 3.08 12.58
N VAL A 254 -9.65 3.50 11.89
CA VAL A 254 -9.37 4.92 11.60
C VAL A 254 -9.92 5.38 10.25
N GLY A 255 -10.52 4.50 9.45
CA GLY A 255 -11.21 4.83 8.21
C GLY A 255 -10.28 5.09 7.03
N VAL A 256 -9.20 4.31 6.89
CA VAL A 256 -8.38 4.29 5.67
C VAL A 256 -9.24 3.93 4.47
N GLN A 257 -9.08 4.66 3.36
CA GLN A 257 -9.98 4.59 2.21
C GLN A 257 -9.47 3.66 1.09
N HIS A 258 -8.14 3.68 0.83
CA HIS A 258 -7.54 2.91 -0.24
C HIS A 258 -6.34 2.10 0.26
N TYR A 259 -6.13 0.95 -0.35
CA TYR A 259 -5.10 -0.01 0.03
C TYR A 259 -4.44 -0.54 -1.24
N PHE A 260 -3.15 -0.25 -1.40
CA PHE A 260 -2.39 -0.64 -2.60
C PHE A 260 -1.32 -1.66 -2.22
N ILE A 261 -1.35 -2.84 -2.83
CA ILE A 261 -0.25 -3.80 -2.72
C ILE A 261 0.95 -3.21 -3.47
N GLU A 262 2.09 -3.15 -2.81
CA GLU A 262 3.36 -2.88 -3.45
C GLU A 262 4.33 -4.03 -3.19
N ASP A 263 4.93 -4.56 -4.25
CA ASP A 263 5.95 -5.59 -4.19
C ASP A 263 7.01 -5.28 -5.25
N GLU A 264 8.18 -4.89 -4.81
CA GLU A 264 9.25 -4.47 -5.69
C GLU A 264 10.18 -5.62 -6.12
N SER A 265 9.97 -6.83 -5.56
CA SER A 265 10.80 -7.98 -5.86
C SER A 265 10.63 -8.46 -7.30
N ALA A 266 11.64 -9.12 -7.81
CA ALA A 266 11.53 -9.82 -9.09
C ALA A 266 10.48 -10.95 -9.07
N ASN A 267 10.04 -11.38 -7.89
CA ASN A 267 9.07 -12.44 -7.68
C ASN A 267 7.61 -11.95 -7.47
N HIS A 268 7.34 -10.67 -7.67
CA HIS A 268 6.02 -10.06 -7.44
C HIS A 268 4.87 -10.82 -8.11
N ALA A 269 5.09 -11.37 -9.31
CA ALA A 269 4.07 -12.13 -10.05
C ALA A 269 3.57 -13.37 -9.29
N ASN A 270 4.41 -14.00 -8.47
CA ASN A 270 4.04 -15.13 -7.61
C ASN A 270 3.57 -14.66 -6.22
N GLN A 271 4.09 -13.56 -5.72
CA GLN A 271 3.80 -13.09 -4.37
C GLN A 271 2.44 -12.38 -4.27
N ILE A 272 2.04 -11.59 -5.28
CA ILE A 272 0.76 -10.85 -5.25
C ILE A 272 -0.45 -11.79 -5.12
N PRO A 273 -0.58 -12.91 -5.87
CA PRO A 273 -1.68 -13.86 -5.65
C PRO A 273 -1.73 -14.42 -4.23
N VAL A 274 -0.56 -14.70 -3.63
CA VAL A 274 -0.44 -15.18 -2.23
C VAL A 274 -0.91 -14.08 -1.26
N THR A 275 -0.46 -12.85 -1.45
CA THR A 275 -0.88 -11.66 -0.69
C THR A 275 -2.40 -11.48 -0.72
N ILE A 276 -3.00 -11.52 -1.91
CA ILE A 276 -4.46 -11.39 -2.07
C ILE A 276 -5.19 -12.53 -1.36
N GLY A 277 -4.73 -13.78 -1.52
CA GLY A 277 -5.28 -14.94 -0.83
C GLY A 277 -5.22 -14.80 0.68
N TYR A 278 -4.09 -14.34 1.21
CA TYR A 278 -3.89 -14.07 2.62
C TYR A 278 -4.85 -13.00 3.15
N ILE A 279 -4.92 -11.82 2.53
CA ILE A 279 -5.80 -10.73 2.94
C ILE A 279 -7.27 -11.22 3.00
N LYS A 280 -7.73 -11.94 1.96
CA LYS A 280 -9.10 -12.47 1.89
C LYS A 280 -9.38 -13.56 2.94
N SER A 281 -8.37 -14.23 3.45
CA SER A 281 -8.51 -15.26 4.48
C SER A 281 -8.68 -14.70 5.90
N LEU A 282 -8.30 -13.44 6.14
CA LEU A 282 -8.31 -12.82 7.47
C LEU A 282 -9.74 -12.62 7.98
N LYS A 283 -9.93 -12.96 9.25
CA LYS A 283 -11.21 -12.83 9.97
C LYS A 283 -11.08 -11.91 11.19
N GLU A 284 -12.20 -11.31 11.59
CA GLU A 284 -12.32 -10.54 12.85
C GLU A 284 -12.25 -11.42 14.08
#